data_263b0c57b1629100206aabaf65d6d555
#
_entry.id   263b0c57b1629100206aabaf65d6d555
#
_cell.length_a   1.000
_cell.length_b   1.000
_cell.length_c   1.000
_cell.angle_alpha   90.00
_cell.angle_beta   90.00
_cell.angle_gamma   90.00
#
_symmetry.space_group_name_H-M   'P 1'
#
loop_
_entity.id
_entity.type
_entity.pdbx_description
1 polymer ?
#
loop_
_entity_poly.entity_id
_entity_poly.type
_entity_poly.pdbx_seq_one_letter_code
_entity_poly.pdbx_strand_id
1 'polypeptide(L)'
;MKIAIAGAGIGGLAASLCLHEKGHEVQVFEAVETLQPLGVGINVMPHASGVLHGLGLGDALDEMAIRTRAIEYRTRFGHLIQSDPRCVEAGFEYPQYSMHRGELQFLLLDEVRARLGEGAVMAGRMVSGFTQNESGVRVSFAEGAAFDADLLIGADGFRSKVRQQLHPDEGPAHYEGTMMWRGANLQAPFADGRTMFIAGDHNVKFVCYPISARAGQEGKALINWVAEVRHDQPRAAEEADWTREGDRDFIAEFLGFQMPDIDIPALLNSTQTITQYPMIDRDPLPWWTQGRVALLGDAAHPMYPMGANGASQAIIDARVLADALAEQPGPEGLLAYEAVRRPVTTNVVLNNRKSGPERVLDIAAARVKGPEDRIEDLISPAELEEVAASYRQVAGFLKKAV
;
A
#
# COMPACT_ATOMS: atom_id res chain seq x y z
N MET A 1 12.11 9.35 24.65
CA MET A 1 13.15 8.40 24.18
C MET A 1 13.66 8.88 22.85
N LYS A 2 14.89 8.48 22.51
CA LYS A 2 15.51 8.72 21.20
C LYS A 2 15.30 7.49 20.32
N ILE A 3 14.58 7.66 19.21
CA ILE A 3 14.16 6.54 18.35
C ILE A 3 14.77 6.72 16.96
N ALA A 4 15.51 5.71 16.51
CA ALA A 4 16.01 5.62 15.14
C ALA A 4 14.98 4.91 14.26
N ILE A 5 14.73 5.43 13.06
CA ILE A 5 13.87 4.80 12.05
C ILE A 5 14.71 4.55 10.79
N ALA A 6 14.76 3.30 10.36
CA ALA A 6 15.34 2.91 9.08
C ALA A 6 14.31 3.02 7.98
N GLY A 7 14.47 3.94 7.02
CA GLY A 7 13.61 4.17 5.87
C GLY A 7 12.67 5.36 5.98
N ALA A 8 12.73 6.26 4.99
CA ALA A 8 11.83 7.42 4.80
C ALA A 8 10.69 7.12 3.81
N GLY A 9 10.19 5.90 3.81
CA GLY A 9 8.94 5.53 3.14
C GLY A 9 7.72 6.06 3.90
N ILE A 10 6.52 5.85 3.35
CA ILE A 10 5.25 6.28 3.96
C ILE A 10 5.12 5.82 5.41
N GLY A 11 5.44 4.54 5.70
CA GLY A 11 5.37 3.99 7.06
C GLY A 11 6.34 4.66 8.03
N GLY A 12 7.61 4.83 7.63
CA GLY A 12 8.63 5.44 8.48
C GLY A 12 8.36 6.91 8.77
N LEU A 13 7.92 7.68 7.76
CA LEU A 13 7.55 9.09 7.92
C LEU A 13 6.28 9.25 8.77
N ALA A 14 5.27 8.41 8.56
CA ALA A 14 4.07 8.40 9.42
C ALA A 14 4.41 8.04 10.87
N ALA A 15 5.30 7.05 11.07
CA ALA A 15 5.79 6.70 12.41
C ALA A 15 6.53 7.84 13.09
N SER A 16 7.35 8.59 12.31
CA SER A 16 8.06 9.77 12.83
C SER A 16 7.10 10.82 13.39
N LEU A 17 6.03 11.14 12.64
CA LEU A 17 5.02 12.11 13.06
C LEU A 17 4.25 11.62 14.29
N CYS A 18 3.79 10.37 14.29
CA CYS A 18 3.05 9.79 15.40
C CYS A 18 3.91 9.71 16.68
N LEU A 19 5.17 9.33 16.58
CA LEU A 19 6.10 9.26 17.71
C LEU A 19 6.46 10.65 18.25
N HIS A 20 6.67 11.61 17.36
CA HIS A 20 6.91 13.00 17.74
C HIS A 20 5.73 13.59 18.51
N GLU A 21 4.49 13.34 18.08
CA GLU A 21 3.27 13.76 18.80
C GLU A 21 3.24 13.22 20.24
N LYS A 22 3.84 12.05 20.51
CA LYS A 22 3.99 11.46 21.84
C LYS A 22 5.22 11.94 22.60
N GLY A 23 5.95 12.92 22.11
CA GLY A 23 7.10 13.53 22.76
C GLY A 23 8.40 12.76 22.64
N HIS A 24 8.52 11.86 21.66
CA HIS A 24 9.78 11.17 21.36
C HIS A 24 10.69 12.00 20.45
N GLU A 25 12.00 11.90 20.63
CA GLU A 25 13.02 12.38 19.71
C GLU A 25 13.20 11.35 18.60
N VAL A 26 12.99 11.73 17.35
CA VAL A 26 13.03 10.79 16.22
C VAL A 26 14.08 11.21 15.20
N GLN A 27 14.88 10.24 14.75
CA GLN A 27 15.82 10.40 13.66
C GLN A 27 15.57 9.33 12.59
N VAL A 28 15.29 9.78 11.36
CA VAL A 28 15.05 8.89 10.21
C VAL A 28 16.31 8.79 9.36
N PHE A 29 16.63 7.59 8.91
CA PHE A 29 17.76 7.30 8.01
C PHE A 29 17.24 6.69 6.72
N GLU A 30 17.55 7.34 5.59
CA GLU A 30 17.12 6.93 4.27
C GLU A 30 18.31 6.51 3.40
N ALA A 31 18.15 5.40 2.68
CA ALA A 31 19.22 4.82 1.89
C ALA A 31 19.57 5.66 0.65
N VAL A 32 18.57 6.25 -0.01
CA VAL A 32 18.82 7.08 -1.20
C VAL A 32 19.36 8.46 -0.81
N GLU A 33 20.29 8.98 -1.61
CA GLU A 33 20.88 10.32 -1.40
C GLU A 33 19.87 11.45 -1.66
N THR A 34 19.01 11.26 -2.65
CA THR A 34 18.02 12.25 -3.05
C THR A 34 16.64 11.58 -3.17
N LEU A 35 15.74 11.92 -2.28
CA LEU A 35 14.34 11.49 -2.37
C LEU A 35 13.69 12.13 -3.61
N GLN A 36 12.97 11.32 -4.36
CA GLN A 36 12.19 11.77 -5.52
C GLN A 36 10.76 11.25 -5.41
N PRO A 37 9.76 11.98 -5.92
CA PRO A 37 8.37 11.56 -5.88
C PRO A 37 8.12 10.42 -6.86
N LEU A 38 8.70 9.25 -6.58
CA LEU A 38 8.62 8.07 -7.44
C LEU A 38 7.29 7.32 -7.25
N GLY A 39 6.95 6.58 -8.29
CA GLY A 39 5.80 5.69 -8.30
C GLY A 39 4.63 6.26 -9.08
N VAL A 40 3.52 5.57 -8.96
CA VAL A 40 2.25 5.88 -9.60
C VAL A 40 1.16 6.03 -8.51
N GLY A 41 -0.04 5.56 -8.73
CA GLY A 41 -1.12 5.67 -7.76
C GLY A 41 -0.96 4.82 -6.50
N ILE A 42 -1.53 5.31 -5.42
CA ILE A 42 -1.72 4.59 -4.17
C ILE A 42 -3.10 4.91 -3.61
N ASN A 43 -3.66 3.97 -2.84
CA ASN A 43 -4.90 4.17 -2.10
C ASN A 43 -4.61 4.19 -0.59
N VAL A 44 -5.20 5.14 0.11
CA VAL A 44 -5.21 5.24 1.57
C VAL A 44 -6.64 4.98 2.03
N MET A 45 -6.82 3.85 2.73
CA MET A 45 -8.13 3.38 3.16
C MET A 45 -8.69 4.21 4.32
N PRO A 46 -10.02 4.23 4.55
CA PRO A 46 -10.65 5.10 5.55
C PRO A 46 -10.05 5.03 6.95
N HIS A 47 -9.68 3.84 7.42
CA HIS A 47 -9.08 3.65 8.75
C HIS A 47 -7.65 4.19 8.85
N ALA A 48 -6.90 4.23 7.74
CA ALA A 48 -5.58 4.83 7.68
C ALA A 48 -5.65 6.35 7.43
N SER A 49 -6.61 6.81 6.63
CA SER A 49 -6.81 8.25 6.43
C SER A 49 -7.20 8.95 7.74
N GLY A 50 -7.92 8.26 8.65
CA GLY A 50 -8.20 8.76 9.98
C GLY A 50 -6.95 9.06 10.80
N VAL A 51 -5.88 8.25 10.67
CA VAL A 51 -4.59 8.55 11.30
C VAL A 51 -3.98 9.83 10.75
N LEU A 52 -4.00 10.00 9.41
CA LEU A 52 -3.47 11.20 8.77
C LEU A 52 -4.29 12.46 9.11
N HIS A 53 -5.62 12.35 9.20
CA HIS A 53 -6.47 13.42 9.70
C HIS A 53 -6.16 13.78 11.16
N GLY A 54 -5.93 12.78 12.02
CA GLY A 54 -5.50 12.99 13.40
C GLY A 54 -4.15 13.70 13.50
N LEU A 55 -3.26 13.54 12.52
CA LEU A 55 -2.02 14.28 12.40
C LEU A 55 -2.19 15.70 11.80
N GLY A 56 -3.44 16.12 11.48
CA GLY A 56 -3.73 17.43 10.91
C GLY A 56 -3.50 17.55 9.41
N LEU A 57 -3.40 16.42 8.67
CA LEU A 57 -3.10 16.42 7.23
C LEU A 57 -4.36 16.38 6.34
N GLY A 58 -5.56 16.44 6.92
CA GLY A 58 -6.82 16.30 6.20
C GLY A 58 -6.99 17.29 5.04
N ASP A 59 -6.75 18.57 5.28
CA ASP A 59 -6.90 19.62 4.27
C ASP A 59 -5.91 19.46 3.11
N ALA A 60 -4.65 19.11 3.41
CA ALA A 60 -3.63 18.84 2.39
C ALA A 60 -3.98 17.61 1.54
N LEU A 61 -4.53 16.57 2.17
CA LEU A 61 -5.01 15.39 1.44
C LEU A 61 -6.18 15.73 0.52
N ASP A 62 -7.11 16.56 0.97
CA ASP A 62 -8.27 17.00 0.17
C ASP A 62 -7.88 17.87 -1.02
N GLU A 63 -6.81 18.64 -0.90
CA GLU A 63 -6.28 19.48 -1.99
C GLU A 63 -5.62 18.64 -3.10
N MET A 64 -4.91 17.55 -2.73
CA MET A 64 -4.09 16.81 -3.66
C MET A 64 -4.75 15.53 -4.18
N ALA A 65 -5.54 14.85 -3.35
CA ALA A 65 -6.03 13.50 -3.57
C ALA A 65 -7.49 13.47 -4.06
N ILE A 66 -7.86 12.38 -4.69
CA ILE A 66 -9.24 12.07 -5.02
C ILE A 66 -9.90 11.36 -3.83
N ARG A 67 -10.98 11.92 -3.29
CA ARG A 67 -11.86 11.21 -2.36
C ARG A 67 -12.62 10.14 -3.14
N THR A 68 -12.14 8.90 -3.06
CA THR A 68 -12.72 7.77 -3.79
C THR A 68 -14.15 7.54 -3.35
N ARG A 69 -15.09 7.52 -4.30
CA ARG A 69 -16.51 7.27 -4.03
C ARG A 69 -16.80 5.79 -3.87
N ALA A 70 -16.29 4.97 -4.80
CA ALA A 70 -16.55 3.55 -4.82
C ALA A 70 -15.41 2.78 -5.51
N ILE A 71 -15.31 1.50 -5.18
CA ILE A 71 -14.57 0.51 -5.96
C ILE A 71 -15.60 -0.35 -6.69
N GLU A 72 -15.50 -0.38 -8.01
CA GLU A 72 -16.35 -1.20 -8.86
C GLU A 72 -15.57 -2.43 -9.36
N TYR A 73 -16.17 -3.59 -9.21
CA TYR A 73 -15.69 -4.84 -9.77
C TYR A 73 -16.43 -5.10 -11.06
N ARG A 74 -15.70 -5.32 -12.16
CA ARG A 74 -16.27 -5.45 -13.50
C ARG A 74 -15.73 -6.70 -14.20
N THR A 75 -16.53 -7.29 -15.08
CA THR A 75 -16.06 -8.33 -16.00
C THR A 75 -15.16 -7.69 -17.06
N ARG A 76 -14.41 -8.50 -17.81
CA ARG A 76 -13.67 -8.04 -19.00
C ARG A 76 -14.55 -7.41 -20.08
N PHE A 77 -15.85 -7.70 -20.07
CA PHE A 77 -16.86 -7.13 -20.99
C PHE A 77 -17.51 -5.84 -20.46
N GLY A 78 -17.06 -5.34 -19.30
CA GLY A 78 -17.56 -4.09 -18.72
C GLY A 78 -18.78 -4.22 -17.82
N HIS A 79 -19.38 -5.41 -17.68
CA HIS A 79 -20.52 -5.58 -16.77
C HIS A 79 -20.12 -5.25 -15.33
N LEU A 80 -20.94 -4.48 -14.65
CA LEU A 80 -20.78 -4.22 -13.22
C LEU A 80 -21.19 -5.48 -12.43
N ILE A 81 -20.23 -6.08 -11.74
CA ILE A 81 -20.48 -7.22 -10.85
C ILE A 81 -20.94 -6.69 -9.49
N GLN A 82 -20.18 -5.75 -8.93
CA GLN A 82 -20.43 -5.18 -7.61
C GLN A 82 -19.83 -3.78 -7.51
N SER A 83 -20.50 -2.89 -6.77
CA SER A 83 -19.97 -1.59 -6.36
C SER A 83 -19.85 -1.56 -4.84
N ASP A 84 -18.65 -1.26 -4.35
CA ASP A 84 -18.34 -1.15 -2.92
C ASP A 84 -18.09 0.33 -2.57
N PRO A 85 -19.06 1.02 -1.94
CA PRO A 85 -18.93 2.42 -1.59
C PRO A 85 -17.82 2.66 -0.56
N ARG A 86 -17.00 3.71 -0.78
CA ARG A 86 -15.82 4.07 0.02
C ARG A 86 -15.82 5.50 0.55
N CYS A 87 -16.90 6.19 0.41
CA CYS A 87 -17.04 7.59 0.81
C CYS A 87 -17.68 7.75 2.21
N VAL A 88 -17.57 8.94 2.75
CA VAL A 88 -18.16 9.31 4.05
C VAL A 88 -19.69 9.10 4.03
N GLU A 89 -20.34 9.40 2.91
CA GLU A 89 -21.77 9.21 2.68
C GLU A 89 -22.18 7.72 2.76
N ALA A 90 -21.22 6.81 2.61
CA ALA A 90 -21.44 5.37 2.79
C ALA A 90 -21.29 4.90 4.25
N GLY A 91 -21.08 5.84 5.20
CA GLY A 91 -20.99 5.58 6.63
C GLY A 91 -19.57 5.37 7.16
N PHE A 92 -18.53 5.69 6.39
CA PHE A 92 -17.17 5.78 6.89
C PHE A 92 -16.93 7.12 7.60
N GLU A 93 -16.16 7.13 8.68
CA GLU A 93 -15.82 8.34 9.42
C GLU A 93 -14.89 9.25 8.60
N TYR A 94 -13.96 8.64 7.86
CA TYR A 94 -13.00 9.30 7.00
C TYR A 94 -13.10 8.76 5.57
N PRO A 95 -12.75 9.57 4.55
CA PRO A 95 -12.78 9.12 3.16
C PRO A 95 -11.62 8.17 2.84
N GLN A 96 -11.80 7.30 1.85
CA GLN A 96 -10.69 6.71 1.13
C GLN A 96 -10.11 7.75 0.19
N TYR A 97 -8.78 7.82 0.11
CA TYR A 97 -8.07 8.66 -0.84
C TYR A 97 -7.34 7.84 -1.89
N SER A 98 -7.45 8.25 -3.15
CA SER A 98 -6.60 7.82 -4.26
C SER A 98 -5.69 8.96 -4.67
N MET A 99 -4.37 8.77 -4.69
CA MET A 99 -3.42 9.84 -4.94
C MET A 99 -2.12 9.32 -5.55
N HIS A 100 -1.25 10.23 -6.00
CA HIS A 100 0.10 9.87 -6.41
C HIS A 100 0.96 9.49 -5.19
N ARG A 101 1.58 8.31 -5.22
CA ARG A 101 2.35 7.75 -4.08
C ARG A 101 3.47 8.67 -3.63
N GLY A 102 4.21 9.24 -4.61
CA GLY A 102 5.29 10.17 -4.33
C GLY A 102 4.81 11.46 -3.66
N GLU A 103 3.65 11.99 -4.06
CA GLU A 103 3.09 13.19 -3.44
C GLU A 103 2.73 12.94 -1.97
N LEU A 104 2.14 11.77 -1.63
CA LEU A 104 1.90 11.40 -0.24
C LEU A 104 3.20 11.30 0.56
N GLN A 105 4.23 10.68 -0.02
CA GLN A 105 5.54 10.57 0.65
C GLN A 105 6.15 11.95 0.91
N PHE A 106 6.06 12.87 -0.05
CA PHE A 106 6.60 14.22 0.10
C PHE A 106 5.77 15.07 1.06
N LEU A 107 4.45 14.94 1.08
CA LEU A 107 3.62 15.57 2.11
C LEU A 107 4.08 15.16 3.52
N LEU A 108 4.27 13.86 3.75
CA LEU A 108 4.75 13.36 5.04
C LEU A 108 6.19 13.81 5.35
N LEU A 109 7.08 13.84 4.34
CA LEU A 109 8.45 14.30 4.50
C LEU A 109 8.52 15.77 4.89
N ASP A 110 7.75 16.62 4.21
CA ASP A 110 7.70 18.05 4.47
C ASP A 110 7.14 18.32 5.88
N GLU A 111 6.14 17.58 6.31
CA GLU A 111 5.61 17.66 7.68
C GLU A 111 6.60 17.17 8.73
N VAL A 112 7.36 16.11 8.46
CA VAL A 112 8.44 15.66 9.36
C VAL A 112 9.49 16.77 9.50
N ARG A 113 9.94 17.38 8.42
CA ARG A 113 10.89 18.49 8.44
C ARG A 113 10.35 19.70 9.15
N ALA A 114 9.12 20.07 8.89
CA ALA A 114 8.47 21.23 9.53
C ALA A 114 8.33 21.07 11.05
N ARG A 115 7.98 19.86 11.53
CA ARG A 115 7.70 19.64 12.96
C ARG A 115 8.93 19.20 13.75
N LEU A 116 9.80 18.37 13.15
CA LEU A 116 10.97 17.79 13.82
C LEU A 116 12.28 18.50 13.44
N GLY A 117 12.26 19.37 12.42
CA GLY A 117 13.43 20.07 11.88
C GLY A 117 14.02 19.39 10.63
N GLU A 118 14.74 20.19 9.82
CA GLU A 118 15.33 19.73 8.55
C GLU A 118 16.28 18.53 8.71
N GLY A 119 16.99 18.43 9.84
CA GLY A 119 17.91 17.34 10.14
C GLY A 119 17.24 16.04 10.58
N ALA A 120 15.92 16.01 10.75
CA ALA A 120 15.20 14.82 11.23
C ALA A 120 15.23 13.65 10.24
N VAL A 121 15.46 13.92 8.95
CA VAL A 121 15.63 12.90 7.91
C VAL A 121 17.00 13.01 7.27
N MET A 122 17.84 12.00 7.48
CA MET A 122 19.19 11.92 6.90
C MET A 122 19.17 11.00 5.68
N ALA A 123 19.21 11.60 4.50
CA ALA A 123 19.36 10.90 3.22
C ALA A 123 20.80 10.40 3.00
N GLY A 124 21.00 9.41 2.13
CA GLY A 124 22.30 8.78 1.89
C GLY A 124 22.83 7.96 3.07
N ARG A 125 21.96 7.57 4.01
CA ARG A 125 22.32 6.85 5.24
C ARG A 125 21.64 5.48 5.29
N MET A 126 22.08 4.58 4.42
CA MET A 126 21.57 3.20 4.36
C MET A 126 21.96 2.44 5.64
N VAL A 127 20.97 2.04 6.40
CA VAL A 127 21.17 1.14 7.56
C VAL A 127 21.68 -0.21 7.05
N SER A 128 22.83 -0.65 7.56
CA SER A 128 23.47 -1.91 7.20
C SER A 128 23.31 -2.99 8.28
N GLY A 129 22.99 -2.58 9.53
CA GLY A 129 22.78 -3.47 10.65
C GLY A 129 22.71 -2.72 11.97
N PHE A 130 22.65 -3.46 13.05
CA PHE A 130 22.61 -2.91 14.40
C PHE A 130 23.24 -3.85 15.44
N THR A 131 23.62 -3.29 16.58
CA THR A 131 23.91 -4.03 17.83
C THR A 131 23.08 -3.43 18.95
N GLN A 132 22.69 -4.23 19.94
CA GLN A 132 21.91 -3.76 21.07
C GLN A 132 22.35 -4.38 22.39
N ASN A 133 22.08 -3.68 23.48
CA ASN A 133 22.26 -4.14 24.85
C ASN A 133 21.12 -3.61 25.73
N GLU A 134 21.22 -3.78 27.06
CA GLU A 134 20.19 -3.31 28.01
C GLU A 134 19.97 -1.79 27.98
N SER A 135 20.97 -0.98 27.59
CA SER A 135 20.91 0.48 27.63
C SER A 135 20.45 1.12 26.31
N GLY A 136 20.59 0.43 25.15
CA GLY A 136 20.25 1.03 23.86
C GLY A 136 20.56 0.16 22.66
N VAL A 137 20.38 0.75 21.49
CA VAL A 137 20.71 0.17 20.19
C VAL A 137 21.70 1.09 19.45
N ARG A 138 22.71 0.49 18.87
CA ARG A 138 23.66 1.16 17.97
C ARG A 138 23.38 0.77 16.54
N VAL A 139 22.96 1.74 15.75
CA VAL A 139 22.65 1.59 14.32
C VAL A 139 23.91 1.79 13.51
N SER A 140 24.23 0.84 12.65
CA SER A 140 25.35 0.88 11.71
C SER A 140 24.85 1.21 10.30
N PHE A 141 25.69 1.94 9.55
CA PHE A 141 25.39 2.34 8.17
C PHE A 141 26.40 1.73 7.21
N ALA A 142 26.06 1.67 5.92
CA ALA A 142 26.99 1.26 4.89
C ALA A 142 28.24 2.20 4.87
N GLU A 143 28.00 3.48 5.12
CA GLU A 143 29.04 4.49 5.20
C GLU A 143 28.79 5.46 6.37
N GLY A 144 29.85 5.98 6.96
CA GLY A 144 29.83 6.98 8.02
C GLY A 144 29.68 6.42 9.43
N ALA A 145 29.62 7.33 10.42
CA ALA A 145 29.60 6.98 11.84
C ALA A 145 28.28 6.35 12.26
N ALA A 146 28.34 5.39 13.20
CA ALA A 146 27.16 4.77 13.81
C ALA A 146 26.34 5.79 14.63
N PHE A 147 25.09 5.45 14.91
CA PHE A 147 24.15 6.27 15.66
C PHE A 147 23.60 5.48 16.85
N ASP A 148 23.64 6.08 18.03
CA ASP A 148 23.12 5.47 19.26
C ASP A 148 21.70 6.01 19.54
N ALA A 149 20.77 5.09 19.83
CA ALA A 149 19.37 5.36 20.13
C ALA A 149 18.87 4.44 21.25
N ASP A 150 17.70 4.77 21.81
CA ASP A 150 17.01 3.90 22.77
C ASP A 150 16.32 2.72 22.06
N LEU A 151 15.75 2.98 20.88
CA LEU A 151 15.03 2.01 20.04
C LEU A 151 15.36 2.18 18.56
N LEU A 152 15.25 1.09 17.79
CA LEU A 152 15.32 1.07 16.33
C LEU A 152 14.04 0.51 15.74
N ILE A 153 13.43 1.24 14.80
CA ILE A 153 12.30 0.78 14.02
C ILE A 153 12.75 0.53 12.58
N GLY A 154 12.67 -0.72 12.14
CA GLY A 154 12.92 -1.11 10.75
C GLY A 154 11.69 -0.86 9.88
N ALA A 155 11.68 0.25 9.14
CA ALA A 155 10.67 0.65 8.17
C ALA A 155 11.28 0.74 6.75
N ASP A 156 12.33 -0.04 6.49
CA ASP A 156 13.19 -0.05 5.32
C ASP A 156 12.67 -0.95 4.18
N GLY A 157 11.37 -1.25 4.21
CA GLY A 157 10.61 -1.81 3.11
C GLY A 157 10.86 -3.30 2.85
N PHE A 158 10.46 -3.76 1.67
CA PHE A 158 10.50 -5.17 1.27
C PHE A 158 11.89 -5.82 1.40
N ARG A 159 12.96 -5.04 1.14
CA ARG A 159 14.37 -5.47 1.22
C ARG A 159 15.04 -5.12 2.54
N SER A 160 14.26 -5.01 3.60
CA SER A 160 14.72 -4.58 4.93
C SER A 160 15.98 -5.29 5.40
N LYS A 161 17.01 -4.49 5.72
CA LYS A 161 18.24 -4.97 6.35
C LYS A 161 18.01 -5.29 7.82
N VAL A 162 17.11 -4.56 8.46
CA VAL A 162 16.72 -4.82 9.85
C VAL A 162 16.02 -6.19 9.95
N ARG A 163 15.05 -6.47 9.04
CA ARG A 163 14.39 -7.78 8.93
C ARG A 163 15.41 -8.91 8.67
N GLN A 164 16.29 -8.69 7.72
CA GLN A 164 17.30 -9.69 7.36
C GLN A 164 18.21 -10.06 8.54
N GLN A 165 18.55 -9.09 9.39
CA GLN A 165 19.33 -9.36 10.59
C GLN A 165 18.53 -10.05 11.69
N LEU A 166 17.25 -9.70 11.87
CA LEU A 166 16.36 -10.35 12.83
C LEU A 166 16.01 -11.78 12.43
N HIS A 167 15.85 -12.03 11.12
CA HIS A 167 15.43 -13.31 10.56
C HIS A 167 16.39 -13.79 9.45
N PRO A 168 17.65 -14.14 9.80
CA PRO A 168 18.66 -14.49 8.80
C PRO A 168 18.34 -15.78 8.02
N ASP A 169 17.53 -16.67 8.58
CA ASP A 169 17.12 -17.94 7.97
C ASP A 169 15.77 -17.85 7.24
N GLU A 170 15.25 -16.63 7.02
CA GLU A 170 14.01 -16.45 6.27
C GLU A 170 14.17 -16.92 4.82
N GLY A 171 13.18 -17.68 4.34
CA GLY A 171 13.15 -18.18 2.97
C GLY A 171 12.99 -17.07 1.91
N PRO A 172 12.96 -17.45 0.63
CA PRO A 172 12.74 -16.51 -0.47
C PRO A 172 11.37 -15.87 -0.41
N ALA A 173 11.19 -14.78 -1.19
CA ALA A 173 9.89 -14.18 -1.40
C ALA A 173 8.92 -15.18 -2.06
N HIS A 174 7.65 -15.09 -1.67
CA HIS A 174 6.58 -15.89 -2.26
C HIS A 174 6.14 -15.25 -3.58
N TYR A 175 6.10 -16.04 -4.66
CA TYR A 175 5.72 -15.61 -6.00
C TYR A 175 4.86 -16.68 -6.68
N GLU A 176 3.65 -16.30 -7.12
CA GLU A 176 2.70 -17.22 -7.76
C GLU A 176 2.58 -17.04 -9.28
N GLY A 177 3.53 -16.36 -9.91
CA GLY A 177 3.58 -16.21 -11.36
C GLY A 177 2.91 -14.96 -11.92
N THR A 178 2.37 -14.07 -11.08
CA THR A 178 1.75 -12.84 -11.57
C THR A 178 2.78 -11.73 -11.75
N MET A 179 2.85 -11.18 -12.98
CA MET A 179 3.60 -9.97 -13.29
C MET A 179 2.67 -8.77 -13.28
N MET A 180 3.18 -7.64 -12.83
CA MET A 180 2.47 -6.36 -12.81
C MET A 180 3.17 -5.32 -13.66
N TRP A 181 2.39 -4.61 -14.48
CA TRP A 181 2.79 -3.40 -15.17
C TRP A 181 1.99 -2.23 -14.62
N ARG A 182 2.64 -1.11 -14.45
CA ARG A 182 2.00 0.10 -13.90
C ARG A 182 2.38 1.33 -14.68
N GLY A 183 1.43 2.24 -14.78
CA GLY A 183 1.65 3.55 -15.38
C GLY A 183 0.59 4.56 -14.98
N ALA A 184 0.82 5.80 -15.40
CA ALA A 184 -0.17 6.85 -15.24
C ALA A 184 -0.22 7.75 -16.48
N ASN A 185 -1.43 8.18 -16.85
CA ASN A 185 -1.69 9.04 -18.00
C ASN A 185 -2.58 10.20 -17.62
N LEU A 186 -2.26 11.38 -18.17
CA LEU A 186 -3.16 12.52 -18.12
C LEU A 186 -4.11 12.45 -19.32
N GLN A 187 -5.42 12.39 -19.06
CA GLN A 187 -6.46 12.28 -20.08
C GLN A 187 -7.80 12.88 -19.63
N ALA A 188 -8.85 12.69 -20.41
CA ALA A 188 -10.21 13.05 -20.03
C ALA A 188 -10.65 12.21 -18.81
N PRO A 189 -11.44 12.77 -17.88
CA PRO A 189 -12.04 12.01 -16.79
C PRO A 189 -12.92 10.86 -17.32
N PHE A 190 -12.90 9.72 -16.61
CA PHE A 190 -13.85 8.64 -16.84
C PHE A 190 -14.84 8.54 -15.68
N ALA A 191 -16.00 7.94 -15.92
CA ALA A 191 -17.09 7.82 -14.96
C ALA A 191 -17.37 9.17 -14.27
N ASP A 192 -17.40 9.18 -12.95
CA ASP A 192 -17.60 10.39 -12.13
C ASP A 192 -16.29 11.08 -11.67
N GLY A 193 -15.14 10.64 -12.17
CA GLY A 193 -13.81 11.15 -11.76
C GLY A 193 -13.41 10.77 -10.33
N ARG A 194 -14.19 9.91 -9.64
CA ARG A 194 -13.97 9.48 -8.24
C ARG A 194 -14.10 7.98 -8.05
N THR A 195 -14.44 7.25 -9.11
CA THR A 195 -14.59 5.80 -9.07
C THR A 195 -13.30 5.12 -9.44
N MET A 196 -12.93 4.09 -8.68
CA MET A 196 -11.92 3.09 -9.01
C MET A 196 -12.63 1.87 -9.57
N PHE A 197 -12.10 1.23 -10.61
CA PHE A 197 -12.58 -0.07 -11.01
C PHE A 197 -11.47 -1.11 -11.09
N ILE A 198 -11.87 -2.36 -10.91
CA ILE A 198 -11.05 -3.56 -11.07
C ILE A 198 -11.80 -4.48 -12.03
N ALA A 199 -11.18 -4.87 -13.14
CA ALA A 199 -11.81 -5.67 -14.19
C ALA A 199 -10.97 -6.89 -14.56
N GLY A 200 -11.63 -7.97 -14.98
CA GLY A 200 -10.98 -9.21 -15.44
C GLY A 200 -11.17 -10.36 -14.46
N ASP A 201 -10.10 -11.12 -14.21
CA ASP A 201 -10.06 -12.27 -13.31
C ASP A 201 -8.64 -12.44 -12.71
N HIS A 202 -8.38 -13.54 -11.98
CA HIS A 202 -7.06 -13.78 -11.37
C HIS A 202 -5.93 -14.03 -12.39
N ASN A 203 -6.23 -14.32 -13.66
CA ASN A 203 -5.21 -14.53 -14.69
C ASN A 203 -4.85 -13.24 -15.40
N VAL A 204 -5.86 -12.42 -15.75
CA VAL A 204 -5.68 -11.14 -16.43
C VAL A 204 -6.57 -10.10 -15.78
N LYS A 205 -5.96 -9.15 -15.08
CA LYS A 205 -6.67 -8.14 -14.28
C LYS A 205 -6.19 -6.74 -14.58
N PHE A 206 -7.12 -5.80 -14.62
CA PHE A 206 -6.86 -4.39 -14.82
C PHE A 206 -7.47 -3.56 -13.69
N VAL A 207 -6.65 -2.73 -13.07
CA VAL A 207 -7.05 -1.79 -12.01
C VAL A 207 -6.87 -0.38 -12.53
N CYS A 208 -7.87 0.48 -12.33
CA CYS A 208 -7.85 1.84 -12.87
C CYS A 208 -8.53 2.83 -11.92
N TYR A 209 -7.88 3.97 -11.66
CA TYR A 209 -8.43 5.03 -10.80
C TYR A 209 -7.74 6.37 -11.01
N PRO A 210 -8.46 7.50 -10.84
CA PRO A 210 -7.85 8.84 -10.87
C PRO A 210 -7.06 9.12 -9.58
N ILE A 211 -5.93 9.85 -9.70
CA ILE A 211 -4.99 10.08 -8.60
C ILE A 211 -4.59 11.54 -8.37
N SER A 212 -5.29 12.51 -8.96
CA SER A 212 -4.94 13.92 -8.79
C SER A 212 -6.17 14.82 -8.80
N ALA A 213 -6.45 15.45 -7.67
CA ALA A 213 -7.51 16.47 -7.59
C ALA A 213 -7.16 17.70 -8.42
N ARG A 214 -5.87 18.08 -8.49
CA ARG A 214 -5.39 19.21 -9.29
C ARG A 214 -5.69 19.03 -10.77
N ALA A 215 -5.45 17.84 -11.32
CA ALA A 215 -5.82 17.55 -12.70
C ALA A 215 -7.33 17.72 -12.95
N GLY A 216 -8.17 17.37 -11.97
CA GLY A 216 -9.62 17.56 -12.02
C GLY A 216 -10.03 19.04 -12.12
N GLN A 217 -9.31 19.94 -11.46
CA GLN A 217 -9.55 21.39 -11.56
C GLN A 217 -9.26 21.93 -12.97
N GLU A 218 -8.41 21.27 -13.74
CA GLU A 218 -8.11 21.58 -15.14
C GLU A 218 -9.03 20.85 -16.13
N GLY A 219 -10.07 20.15 -15.66
CA GLY A 219 -10.95 19.35 -16.51
C GLY A 219 -10.31 18.07 -17.06
N LYS A 220 -9.22 17.62 -16.45
CA LYS A 220 -8.47 16.40 -16.80
C LYS A 220 -8.46 15.43 -15.63
N ALA A 221 -7.99 14.20 -15.88
CA ALA A 221 -7.72 13.23 -14.86
C ALA A 221 -6.32 12.61 -15.07
N LEU A 222 -5.51 12.59 -14.03
CA LEU A 222 -4.31 11.75 -14.01
C LEU A 222 -4.78 10.35 -13.59
N ILE A 223 -4.80 9.45 -14.55
CA ILE A 223 -5.30 8.08 -14.39
C ILE A 223 -4.14 7.15 -14.08
N ASN A 224 -4.14 6.56 -12.91
CA ASN A 224 -3.28 5.44 -12.58
C ASN A 224 -3.91 4.14 -13.06
N TRP A 225 -3.10 3.24 -13.59
CA TRP A 225 -3.51 1.89 -13.92
C TRP A 225 -2.48 0.84 -13.48
N VAL A 226 -2.96 -0.35 -13.21
CA VAL A 226 -2.18 -1.56 -12.97
C VAL A 226 -2.73 -2.67 -13.85
N ALA A 227 -1.88 -3.27 -14.66
CA ALA A 227 -2.17 -4.46 -15.44
C ALA A 227 -1.48 -5.65 -14.79
N GLU A 228 -2.20 -6.71 -14.51
CA GLU A 228 -1.68 -7.94 -13.91
C GLU A 228 -1.93 -9.10 -14.88
N VAL A 229 -0.86 -9.86 -15.17
CA VAL A 229 -0.95 -11.05 -16.00
C VAL A 229 -0.25 -12.21 -15.29
N ARG A 230 -0.96 -13.31 -15.12
CA ARG A 230 -0.44 -14.54 -14.54
C ARG A 230 0.17 -15.42 -15.63
N HIS A 231 1.36 -15.94 -15.37
CA HIS A 231 2.08 -16.86 -16.27
C HIS A 231 2.07 -18.26 -15.66
N ASP A 232 1.80 -19.28 -16.50
CA ASP A 232 1.76 -20.69 -16.06
C ASP A 232 3.11 -21.22 -15.56
N GLN A 233 4.21 -20.62 -16.04
CA GLN A 233 5.55 -20.93 -15.55
C GLN A 233 6.12 -19.67 -14.90
N PRO A 234 6.07 -19.56 -13.57
CA PRO A 234 6.68 -18.44 -12.87
C PRO A 234 8.18 -18.46 -13.15
N ARG A 235 8.69 -17.40 -13.77
CA ARG A 235 10.13 -17.12 -13.75
C ARG A 235 10.52 -16.98 -12.29
N ALA A 236 11.70 -17.52 -11.91
CA ALA A 236 12.22 -17.31 -10.56
C ALA A 236 12.04 -15.81 -10.22
N ALA A 237 11.59 -15.52 -9.00
CA ALA A 237 11.42 -14.13 -8.55
C ALA A 237 12.80 -13.46 -8.66
N GLU A 238 13.10 -12.97 -9.85
CA GLU A 238 14.28 -12.16 -10.10
C GLU A 238 14.19 -10.97 -9.17
N GLU A 239 15.30 -10.45 -8.73
CA GLU A 239 15.36 -9.34 -7.79
C GLU A 239 14.34 -8.26 -8.17
N ALA A 240 13.34 -8.04 -7.31
CA ALA A 240 12.25 -7.12 -7.59
C ALA A 240 12.81 -5.71 -7.72
N ASP A 241 12.96 -5.23 -8.94
CA ASP A 241 13.35 -3.88 -9.27
C ASP A 241 12.09 -3.07 -9.60
N TRP A 242 11.67 -2.24 -8.66
CA TRP A 242 10.47 -1.40 -8.77
C TRP A 242 10.60 -0.26 -9.80
N THR A 243 11.81 -0.07 -10.36
CA THR A 243 12.11 0.96 -11.37
C THR A 243 12.34 0.37 -12.75
N ARG A 244 12.28 -0.96 -12.90
CA ARG A 244 12.48 -1.65 -14.16
C ARG A 244 11.47 -1.16 -15.19
N GLU A 245 11.96 -0.72 -16.35
CA GLU A 245 11.11 -0.39 -17.50
C GLU A 245 10.40 -1.63 -18.01
N GLY A 246 9.07 -1.52 -18.21
CA GLY A 246 8.21 -2.60 -18.65
C GLY A 246 8.21 -2.70 -20.18
N ASP A 247 8.18 -3.96 -20.69
CA ASP A 247 7.83 -4.21 -22.09
C ASP A 247 6.35 -3.85 -22.35
N ARG A 248 5.91 -3.99 -23.60
CA ARG A 248 4.52 -3.70 -24.02
C ARG A 248 3.78 -4.95 -24.53
N ASP A 249 4.41 -6.12 -24.46
CA ASP A 249 3.83 -7.36 -24.99
C ASP A 249 2.55 -7.76 -24.23
N PHE A 250 2.48 -7.41 -22.93
CA PHE A 250 1.31 -7.65 -22.07
C PHE A 250 0.02 -6.98 -22.59
N ILE A 251 0.12 -5.92 -23.42
CA ILE A 251 -1.06 -5.19 -23.93
C ILE A 251 -1.98 -6.12 -24.74
N ALA A 252 -1.41 -7.15 -25.37
CA ALA A 252 -2.18 -8.13 -26.13
C ALA A 252 -3.28 -8.83 -25.28
N GLU A 253 -3.03 -9.03 -23.98
CA GLU A 253 -3.98 -9.66 -23.08
C GLU A 253 -5.22 -8.79 -22.80
N PHE A 254 -5.11 -7.47 -23.05
CA PHE A 254 -6.14 -6.48 -22.77
C PHE A 254 -6.94 -6.04 -24.00
N LEU A 255 -6.60 -6.51 -25.22
CA LEU A 255 -7.30 -6.13 -26.46
C LEU A 255 -8.80 -6.49 -26.44
N GLY A 256 -9.19 -7.52 -25.68
CA GLY A 256 -10.58 -7.95 -25.54
C GLY A 256 -11.34 -7.29 -24.38
N PHE A 257 -10.74 -6.34 -23.64
CA PHE A 257 -11.42 -5.64 -22.56
C PHE A 257 -12.31 -4.53 -23.10
N GLN A 258 -13.57 -4.49 -22.66
CA GLN A 258 -14.59 -3.53 -23.10
C GLN A 258 -15.10 -2.78 -21.88
N MET A 259 -14.60 -1.56 -21.64
CA MET A 259 -15.12 -0.72 -20.55
C MET A 259 -16.01 0.39 -21.14
N PRO A 260 -17.11 0.74 -20.48
CA PRO A 260 -18.04 1.74 -21.00
C PRO A 260 -17.43 3.14 -21.09
N ASP A 261 -16.52 3.47 -20.16
CA ASP A 261 -16.07 4.85 -19.95
C ASP A 261 -14.58 5.05 -20.31
N ILE A 262 -13.85 4.00 -20.69
CA ILE A 262 -12.42 4.09 -20.98
C ILE A 262 -11.95 2.99 -21.95
N ASP A 263 -11.17 3.38 -22.94
CA ASP A 263 -10.50 2.45 -23.85
C ASP A 263 -9.18 2.00 -23.24
N ILE A 264 -9.14 0.80 -22.64
CA ILE A 264 -7.95 0.24 -21.97
C ILE A 264 -6.78 0.09 -22.95
N PRO A 265 -6.91 -0.53 -24.14
CA PRO A 265 -5.82 -0.61 -25.11
C PRO A 265 -5.26 0.75 -25.49
N ALA A 266 -6.09 1.76 -25.72
CA ALA A 266 -5.63 3.11 -26.04
C ALA A 266 -4.90 3.77 -24.86
N LEU A 267 -5.39 3.60 -23.62
CA LEU A 267 -4.74 4.07 -22.41
C LEU A 267 -3.34 3.46 -22.26
N LEU A 268 -3.22 2.14 -22.41
CA LEU A 268 -1.95 1.42 -22.28
C LEU A 268 -0.95 1.86 -23.35
N ASN A 269 -1.39 1.96 -24.62
CA ASN A 269 -0.52 2.37 -25.73
C ASN A 269 -0.03 3.82 -25.60
N SER A 270 -0.84 4.72 -25.03
CA SER A 270 -0.48 6.13 -24.86
C SER A 270 0.39 6.40 -23.62
N THR A 271 0.59 5.43 -22.72
CA THR A 271 1.41 5.59 -21.52
C THR A 271 2.89 5.72 -21.89
N GLN A 272 3.52 6.80 -21.46
CA GLN A 272 4.93 7.06 -21.75
C GLN A 272 5.86 6.16 -20.95
N THR A 273 5.69 6.14 -19.64
CA THR A 273 6.52 5.36 -18.70
C THR A 273 5.71 4.22 -18.10
N ILE A 274 6.17 3.02 -18.34
CA ILE A 274 5.60 1.78 -17.77
C ILE A 274 6.68 1.13 -16.92
N THR A 275 6.36 0.78 -15.70
CA THR A 275 7.23 -0.03 -14.84
C THR A 275 6.70 -1.45 -14.74
N GLN A 276 7.60 -2.44 -14.62
CA GLN A 276 7.26 -3.86 -14.57
C GLN A 276 7.97 -4.55 -13.41
N TYR A 277 7.24 -5.34 -12.62
CA TYR A 277 7.81 -6.12 -11.53
C TYR A 277 6.92 -7.31 -11.15
N PRO A 278 7.49 -8.37 -10.55
CA PRO A 278 6.72 -9.51 -10.08
C PRO A 278 5.86 -9.12 -8.87
N MET A 279 4.66 -9.67 -8.79
CA MET A 279 3.83 -9.58 -7.59
C MET A 279 4.34 -10.58 -6.56
N ILE A 280 5.04 -10.07 -5.57
CA ILE A 280 5.68 -10.87 -4.53
C ILE A 280 5.26 -10.40 -3.14
N ASP A 281 5.22 -11.32 -2.20
CA ASP A 281 5.10 -11.06 -0.76
C ASP A 281 6.10 -11.94 0.02
N ARG A 282 5.97 -11.99 1.34
CA ARG A 282 6.73 -12.88 2.21
C ARG A 282 5.80 -13.56 3.21
N ASP A 283 6.20 -14.72 3.69
CA ASP A 283 5.47 -15.38 4.76
C ASP A 283 5.41 -14.51 6.01
N PRO A 284 4.26 -14.52 6.71
CA PRO A 284 4.13 -13.82 7.98
C PRO A 284 5.21 -14.28 8.98
N LEU A 285 5.91 -13.31 9.55
CA LEU A 285 6.94 -13.57 10.54
C LEU A 285 6.34 -14.10 11.86
N PRO A 286 7.05 -14.99 12.57
CA PRO A 286 6.62 -15.48 13.89
C PRO A 286 6.66 -14.39 14.96
N TRP A 287 7.51 -13.36 14.79
CA TRP A 287 7.66 -12.20 15.67
C TRP A 287 8.29 -11.04 14.89
N TRP A 288 8.10 -9.79 15.38
CA TRP A 288 8.64 -8.58 14.77
C TRP A 288 9.66 -7.87 15.66
N THR A 289 9.64 -8.19 16.95
CA THR A 289 10.36 -7.46 17.99
C THR A 289 11.41 -8.36 18.65
N GLN A 290 12.64 -7.85 18.73
CA GLN A 290 13.70 -8.44 19.54
C GLN A 290 14.38 -7.35 20.35
N GLY A 291 14.19 -7.38 21.69
CA GLY A 291 14.75 -6.37 22.57
C GLY A 291 14.30 -4.96 22.17
N ARG A 292 15.24 -4.13 21.72
CA ARG A 292 15.03 -2.71 21.40
C ARG A 292 14.76 -2.44 19.92
N VAL A 293 14.51 -3.46 19.14
CA VAL A 293 14.31 -3.36 17.70
C VAL A 293 12.98 -3.97 17.31
N ALA A 294 12.19 -3.27 16.47
CA ALA A 294 10.94 -3.76 15.90
C ALA A 294 10.83 -3.42 14.41
N LEU A 295 10.06 -4.22 13.67
CA LEU A 295 9.73 -3.99 12.26
C LEU A 295 8.40 -3.27 12.11
N LEU A 296 8.24 -2.52 10.98
CA LEU A 296 7.04 -1.76 10.64
C LEU A 296 6.79 -1.78 9.13
N GLY A 297 5.51 -1.84 8.71
CA GLY A 297 5.11 -1.78 7.31
C GLY A 297 5.67 -2.95 6.49
N ASP A 298 6.12 -2.69 5.27
CA ASP A 298 6.63 -3.73 4.36
C ASP A 298 7.88 -4.45 4.89
N ALA A 299 8.60 -3.90 5.85
CA ALA A 299 9.66 -4.60 6.55
C ALA A 299 9.10 -5.73 7.44
N ALA A 300 7.89 -5.55 8.01
CA ALA A 300 7.22 -6.52 8.86
C ALA A 300 6.31 -7.47 8.08
N HIS A 301 5.50 -6.93 7.17
CA HIS A 301 4.39 -7.64 6.52
C HIS A 301 4.21 -7.24 5.05
N PRO A 302 5.20 -7.44 4.18
CA PRO A 302 5.02 -7.20 2.75
C PRO A 302 3.88 -8.09 2.24
N MET A 303 3.00 -7.52 1.42
CA MET A 303 1.77 -8.19 1.00
C MET A 303 1.44 -7.92 -0.46
N TYR A 304 0.70 -8.81 -1.09
CA TYR A 304 0.10 -8.55 -2.39
C TYR A 304 -0.82 -7.33 -2.34
N PRO A 305 -0.92 -6.55 -3.43
CA PRO A 305 -1.68 -5.29 -3.44
C PRO A 305 -3.20 -5.46 -3.41
N MET A 306 -3.71 -6.69 -3.22
CA MET A 306 -5.13 -7.00 -3.14
C MET A 306 -5.82 -6.15 -2.07
N GLY A 307 -6.91 -5.47 -2.46
CA GLY A 307 -7.64 -4.57 -1.57
C GLY A 307 -6.87 -3.30 -1.16
N ALA A 308 -5.73 -3.00 -1.83
CA ALA A 308 -4.94 -1.77 -1.66
C ALA A 308 -4.49 -1.46 -0.21
N ASN A 309 -4.09 -2.48 0.56
CA ASN A 309 -3.89 -2.37 2.00
C ASN A 309 -2.48 -1.99 2.47
N GLY A 310 -1.41 -2.25 1.71
CA GLY A 310 -0.03 -2.17 2.22
C GLY A 310 0.31 -0.86 2.94
N ALA A 311 0.15 0.28 2.26
CA ALA A 311 0.45 1.59 2.86
C ALA A 311 -0.51 1.92 4.02
N SER A 312 -1.78 1.52 3.92
CA SER A 312 -2.76 1.75 4.98
C SER A 312 -2.38 1.01 6.26
N GLN A 313 -1.93 -0.23 6.15
CA GLN A 313 -1.47 -1.00 7.30
C GLN A 313 -0.20 -0.39 7.92
N ALA A 314 0.74 0.11 7.11
CA ALA A 314 1.94 0.79 7.60
C ALA A 314 1.62 2.10 8.35
N ILE A 315 0.63 2.87 7.89
CA ILE A 315 0.16 4.09 8.58
C ILE A 315 -0.50 3.75 9.92
N ILE A 316 -1.28 2.67 9.97
CA ILE A 316 -1.90 2.20 11.22
C ILE A 316 -0.84 1.67 12.18
N ASP A 317 0.15 0.94 11.67
CA ASP A 317 1.31 0.50 12.48
C ASP A 317 1.96 1.68 13.18
N ALA A 318 2.17 2.78 12.45
CA ALA A 318 2.77 4.00 12.99
C ALA A 318 2.00 4.55 14.20
N ARG A 319 0.67 4.60 14.11
CA ARG A 319 -0.19 5.07 15.21
C ARG A 319 -0.14 4.11 16.39
N VAL A 320 -0.35 2.80 16.14
CA VAL A 320 -0.36 1.79 17.21
C VAL A 320 1.00 1.71 17.91
N LEU A 321 2.11 1.82 17.17
CA LEU A 321 3.46 1.88 17.74
C LEU A 321 3.63 3.09 18.67
N ALA A 322 3.20 4.26 18.22
CA ALA A 322 3.32 5.48 19.02
C ALA A 322 2.47 5.43 20.29
N ASP A 323 1.24 4.92 20.20
CA ASP A 323 0.35 4.77 21.35
C ASP A 323 0.89 3.72 22.34
N ALA A 324 1.38 2.57 21.85
CA ALA A 324 1.98 1.54 22.70
C ALA A 324 3.24 2.03 23.44
N LEU A 325 4.11 2.81 22.78
CA LEU A 325 5.30 3.39 23.40
C LEU A 325 4.98 4.53 24.37
N ALA A 326 3.85 5.22 24.20
CA ALA A 326 3.37 6.20 25.16
C ALA A 326 2.84 5.55 26.45
N GLU A 327 2.21 4.38 26.34
CA GLU A 327 1.69 3.61 27.49
C GLU A 327 2.80 2.82 28.19
N GLN A 328 3.69 2.19 27.42
CA GLN A 328 4.77 1.33 27.90
C GLN A 328 6.09 1.72 27.20
N PRO A 329 6.89 2.63 27.76
CA PRO A 329 8.14 3.02 27.14
C PRO A 329 9.16 1.87 27.06
N GLY A 330 9.90 1.79 25.95
CA GLY A 330 10.97 0.81 25.77
C GLY A 330 10.52 -0.50 25.08
N PRO A 331 11.24 -1.60 25.31
CA PRO A 331 10.97 -2.89 24.68
C PRO A 331 9.56 -3.44 24.91
N GLU A 332 8.95 -3.17 26.05
CA GLU A 332 7.60 -3.59 26.41
C GLU A 332 6.57 -2.98 25.47
N GLY A 333 6.72 -1.70 25.11
CA GLY A 333 5.85 -1.03 24.15
C GLY A 333 6.00 -1.60 22.74
N LEU A 334 7.22 -2.00 22.34
CA LEU A 334 7.42 -2.68 21.06
C LEU A 334 6.71 -4.03 21.01
N LEU A 335 6.74 -4.79 22.11
CA LEU A 335 6.02 -6.06 22.22
C LEU A 335 4.50 -5.85 22.23
N ALA A 336 4.00 -4.81 22.90
CA ALA A 336 2.58 -4.44 22.90
C ALA A 336 2.11 -4.05 21.49
N TYR A 337 2.89 -3.25 20.76
CA TYR A 337 2.65 -2.94 19.34
C TYR A 337 2.54 -4.20 18.48
N GLU A 338 3.52 -5.10 18.57
CA GLU A 338 3.54 -6.35 17.82
C GLU A 338 2.31 -7.21 18.14
N ALA A 339 1.97 -7.35 19.42
CA ALA A 339 0.84 -8.17 19.88
C ALA A 339 -0.50 -7.73 19.25
N VAL A 340 -0.67 -6.42 19.01
CA VAL A 340 -1.85 -5.86 18.35
C VAL A 340 -1.80 -6.02 16.84
N ARG A 341 -0.66 -5.70 16.22
CA ARG A 341 -0.60 -5.53 14.76
C ARG A 341 -0.32 -6.81 13.99
N ARG A 342 0.61 -7.64 14.49
CA ARG A 342 1.03 -8.85 13.78
C ARG A 342 -0.11 -9.82 13.47
N PRO A 343 -1.04 -10.16 14.37
CA PRO A 343 -2.15 -11.05 14.03
C PRO A 343 -3.05 -10.50 12.93
N VAL A 344 -3.33 -9.19 12.95
CA VAL A 344 -4.19 -8.53 11.97
C VAL A 344 -3.54 -8.55 10.59
N THR A 345 -2.29 -8.11 10.48
CA THR A 345 -1.58 -8.05 9.20
C THR A 345 -1.25 -9.44 8.65
N THR A 346 -0.97 -10.44 9.51
CA THR A 346 -0.87 -11.86 9.13
C THR A 346 -2.13 -12.31 8.40
N ASN A 347 -3.31 -12.01 8.96
CA ASN A 347 -4.58 -12.36 8.33
C ASN A 347 -4.76 -11.64 7.00
N VAL A 348 -4.37 -10.37 6.88
CA VAL A 348 -4.42 -9.63 5.60
C VAL A 348 -3.53 -10.29 4.55
N VAL A 349 -2.26 -10.59 4.87
CA VAL A 349 -1.32 -11.27 3.95
C VAL A 349 -1.91 -12.59 3.44
N LEU A 350 -2.38 -13.46 4.34
CA LEU A 350 -2.92 -14.77 3.97
C LEU A 350 -4.22 -14.69 3.17
N ASN A 351 -5.06 -13.67 3.42
CA ASN A 351 -6.28 -13.47 2.63
C ASN A 351 -6.00 -12.86 1.26
N ASN A 352 -5.00 -11.97 1.14
CA ASN A 352 -4.60 -11.43 -0.15
C ASN A 352 -4.12 -12.52 -1.11
N ARG A 353 -3.43 -13.56 -0.62
CA ARG A 353 -3.07 -14.75 -1.41
C ARG A 353 -4.28 -15.55 -1.93
N LYS A 354 -5.48 -15.34 -1.37
CA LYS A 354 -6.75 -15.97 -1.78
C LYS A 354 -7.64 -15.01 -2.58
N SER A 355 -7.07 -14.10 -3.33
CA SER A 355 -7.75 -13.03 -4.09
C SER A 355 -8.51 -12.01 -3.24
N GLY A 356 -8.57 -12.14 -1.93
CA GLY A 356 -9.20 -11.16 -1.05
C GLY A 356 -10.61 -10.74 -1.52
N PRO A 357 -10.91 -9.42 -1.65
CA PRO A 357 -12.20 -8.93 -2.11
C PRO A 357 -12.42 -9.14 -3.61
N GLU A 358 -11.37 -9.45 -4.36
CA GLU A 358 -11.38 -9.59 -5.82
C GLU A 358 -11.89 -10.97 -6.27
N ARG A 359 -12.17 -11.88 -5.34
CA ARG A 359 -12.77 -13.20 -5.61
C ARG A 359 -14.08 -13.11 -6.38
N VAL A 360 -14.82 -12.00 -6.30
CA VAL A 360 -16.02 -11.76 -7.09
C VAL A 360 -15.75 -11.74 -8.59
N LEU A 361 -14.55 -11.35 -9.01
CA LEU A 361 -14.11 -11.37 -10.41
C LEU A 361 -14.03 -12.81 -10.95
N ASP A 362 -13.43 -13.72 -10.16
CA ASP A 362 -13.29 -15.13 -10.56
C ASP A 362 -14.64 -15.83 -10.65
N ILE A 363 -15.56 -15.54 -9.72
CA ILE A 363 -16.93 -16.04 -9.75
C ILE A 363 -17.64 -15.58 -11.05
N ALA A 364 -17.49 -14.30 -11.39
CA ALA A 364 -18.08 -13.76 -12.60
C ALA A 364 -17.44 -14.34 -13.86
N ALA A 365 -16.12 -14.42 -13.94
CA ALA A 365 -15.40 -14.96 -15.10
C ALA A 365 -15.74 -16.43 -15.39
N ALA A 366 -16.03 -17.22 -14.35
CA ALA A 366 -16.47 -18.60 -14.51
C ALA A 366 -17.85 -18.72 -15.20
N ARG A 367 -18.72 -17.74 -15.04
CA ARG A 367 -20.14 -17.79 -15.47
C ARG A 367 -20.43 -16.90 -16.68
N VAL A 368 -19.86 -15.70 -16.76
CA VAL A 368 -20.06 -14.75 -17.86
C VAL A 368 -19.20 -15.16 -19.05
N LYS A 369 -19.82 -15.34 -20.21
CA LYS A 369 -19.16 -15.82 -21.44
C LYS A 369 -19.12 -14.80 -22.55
N GLY A 370 -19.94 -13.75 -22.49
CA GLY A 370 -20.01 -12.74 -23.53
C GLY A 370 -20.60 -11.41 -23.06
N PRO A 371 -20.53 -10.38 -23.92
CA PRO A 371 -21.05 -9.05 -23.60
C PRO A 371 -22.57 -8.99 -23.45
N GLU A 372 -23.31 -9.98 -23.97
CA GLU A 372 -24.76 -10.02 -23.90
C GLU A 372 -25.28 -10.65 -22.59
N ASP A 373 -24.40 -11.22 -21.76
CA ASP A 373 -24.79 -11.85 -20.51
C ASP A 373 -25.21 -10.80 -19.48
N ARG A 374 -26.13 -11.17 -18.59
CA ARG A 374 -26.61 -10.33 -17.51
C ARG A 374 -26.16 -10.88 -16.17
N ILE A 375 -25.45 -10.07 -15.38
CA ILE A 375 -24.89 -10.48 -14.08
C ILE A 375 -26.00 -10.96 -13.13
N GLU A 376 -27.15 -10.28 -13.12
CA GLU A 376 -28.27 -10.56 -12.23
C GLU A 376 -28.87 -11.96 -12.46
N ASP A 377 -28.76 -12.50 -13.69
CA ASP A 377 -29.26 -13.83 -14.05
C ASP A 377 -28.24 -14.94 -13.67
N LEU A 378 -26.97 -14.58 -13.45
CA LEU A 378 -25.87 -15.52 -13.26
C LEU A 378 -25.34 -15.59 -11.81
N ILE A 379 -25.43 -14.50 -11.07
CA ILE A 379 -24.85 -14.37 -9.73
C ILE A 379 -25.86 -13.69 -8.81
N SER A 380 -26.17 -14.31 -7.68
CA SER A 380 -27.11 -13.71 -6.72
C SER A 380 -26.45 -12.58 -5.92
N PRO A 381 -27.20 -11.52 -5.55
CA PRO A 381 -26.68 -10.47 -4.67
C PRO A 381 -26.17 -10.99 -3.32
N ALA A 382 -26.78 -12.04 -2.79
CA ALA A 382 -26.38 -12.66 -1.52
C ALA A 382 -25.00 -13.30 -1.61
N GLU A 383 -24.68 -13.96 -2.73
CA GLU A 383 -23.36 -14.55 -2.96
C GLU A 383 -22.24 -13.46 -3.03
N LEU A 384 -22.52 -12.35 -3.70
CA LEU A 384 -21.57 -11.22 -3.78
C LEU A 384 -21.36 -10.56 -2.43
N GLU A 385 -22.43 -10.37 -1.64
CA GLU A 385 -22.33 -9.76 -0.30
C GLU A 385 -21.57 -10.65 0.67
N GLU A 386 -21.71 -11.97 0.61
CA GLU A 386 -20.96 -12.91 1.44
C GLU A 386 -19.45 -12.74 1.24
N VAL A 387 -18.98 -12.64 -0.01
CA VAL A 387 -17.56 -12.42 -0.32
C VAL A 387 -17.09 -11.07 0.23
N ALA A 388 -17.86 -10.01 -0.01
CA ALA A 388 -17.50 -8.66 0.44
C ALA A 388 -17.48 -8.54 1.97
N ALA A 389 -18.46 -9.11 2.66
CA ALA A 389 -18.56 -9.08 4.12
C ALA A 389 -17.39 -9.83 4.77
N SER A 390 -17.03 -10.98 4.26
CA SER A 390 -15.89 -11.78 4.74
C SER A 390 -14.59 -10.97 4.71
N TYR A 391 -14.32 -10.26 3.60
CA TYR A 391 -13.09 -9.48 3.50
C TYR A 391 -13.10 -8.22 4.38
N ARG A 392 -14.22 -7.49 4.46
CA ARG A 392 -14.33 -6.31 5.35
C ARG A 392 -14.00 -6.64 6.80
N GLN A 393 -14.44 -7.82 7.28
CA GLN A 393 -14.13 -8.29 8.63
C GLN A 393 -12.63 -8.54 8.83
N VAL A 394 -11.97 -9.19 7.87
CA VAL A 394 -10.53 -9.52 7.94
C VAL A 394 -9.66 -8.27 7.88
N ALA A 395 -9.98 -7.33 7.01
CA ALA A 395 -9.17 -6.13 6.77
C ALA A 395 -9.43 -4.99 7.77
N GLY A 396 -10.39 -5.15 8.68
CA GLY A 396 -10.72 -4.14 9.70
C GLY A 396 -11.55 -2.96 9.18
N PHE A 397 -12.21 -3.09 8.01
CA PHE A 397 -13.07 -2.05 7.41
C PHE A 397 -14.48 -2.04 8.01
N LEU A 398 -14.62 -2.19 9.31
CA LEU A 398 -15.94 -2.13 9.92
C LEU A 398 -16.46 -0.69 9.86
N LYS A 399 -17.64 -0.51 9.26
CA LYS A 399 -18.43 0.70 9.45
C LYS A 399 -18.73 0.85 10.94
N LYS A 400 -18.70 2.08 11.48
CA LYS A 400 -19.28 2.30 12.81
C LYS A 400 -20.68 1.69 12.82
N ALA A 401 -20.98 0.88 13.84
CA ALA A 401 -22.36 0.49 14.10
C ALA A 401 -23.16 1.77 14.34
N VAL A 402 -24.20 1.98 13.52
CA VAL A 402 -25.16 3.08 13.69
C VAL A 402 -25.95 2.84 14.95
#